data_2c5c8a6ff63494ab3061382d1ce27601
#
_entry.id   2c5c8a6ff63494ab3061382d1ce27601
#
_cell.length_a   1.000
_cell.length_b   1.000
_cell.length_c   1.000
_cell.angle_alpha   90.00
_cell.angle_beta   90.00
_cell.angle_gamma   90.00
#
_symmetry.space_group_name_H-M   'P 1'
#
loop_
_entity.id
_entity.type
_entity.pdbx_description
1 polymer ?
#
loop_
_entity_poly.entity_id
_entity_poly.type
_entity_poly.pdbx_seq_one_letter_code
_entity_poly.pdbx_strand_id
1 'polypeptide(L)'
;MRTGCYKKQKGWRYYLYMQRILLFLSDVIIPLFIVVILMAGLLNRRNAYEDFVKGARDGLKTAVDILPTLAALMVAVGILRASGLLDALAGVLGNCVDRIGFPSQLVPLAVVRMFSSSAATGLLLDVYEQFGTDSRLGRIASVMMSSSETIFYTMSIYFMTVKVKKTRWTLAGALVATVAGLMASVLLVG
;
A
#
# COMPACT_ATOMS: atom_id res chain seq x y z
N MET A 1 -5.06 -43.92 17.08
CA MET A 1 -5.47 -42.72 16.32
C MET A 1 -5.52 -41.44 17.19
N ARG A 2 -4.46 -41.06 17.91
CA ARG A 2 -4.45 -39.87 18.81
C ARG A 2 -3.26 -38.93 18.61
N THR A 3 -2.40 -39.15 17.62
CA THR A 3 -1.16 -38.37 17.41
C THR A 3 -1.28 -37.20 16.42
N GLY A 4 -2.35 -37.10 15.66
CA GLY A 4 -2.55 -36.08 14.65
C GLY A 4 -3.02 -34.70 15.20
N CYS A 5 -3.75 -34.68 16.31
CA CYS A 5 -4.33 -33.45 16.87
C CYS A 5 -3.30 -32.59 17.60
N TYR A 6 -2.30 -33.18 18.22
CA TYR A 6 -1.27 -32.49 19.00
C TYR A 6 -0.26 -31.72 18.15
N LYS A 7 0.03 -32.20 16.92
CA LYS A 7 0.96 -31.54 15.99
C LYS A 7 0.35 -30.29 15.36
N LYS A 8 -0.98 -30.27 15.15
CA LYS A 8 -1.69 -29.11 14.59
C LYS A 8 -1.75 -27.95 15.57
N GLN A 9 -1.87 -28.23 16.88
CA GLN A 9 -1.95 -27.21 17.93
C GLN A 9 -0.62 -26.48 18.19
N LYS A 10 0.53 -27.14 17.99
CA LYS A 10 1.85 -26.49 18.08
C LYS A 10 2.09 -25.48 16.96
N GLY A 11 1.67 -25.77 15.72
CA GLY A 11 1.81 -24.85 14.59
C GLY A 11 1.09 -23.52 14.81
N TRP A 12 -0.15 -23.56 15.28
CA TRP A 12 -0.95 -22.35 15.57
C TRP A 12 -0.33 -21.44 16.63
N ARG A 13 0.29 -22.01 17.66
CA ARG A 13 0.98 -21.22 18.69
C ARG A 13 2.20 -20.50 18.15
N TYR A 14 2.97 -21.11 17.25
CA TYR A 14 4.10 -20.44 16.59
C TYR A 14 3.64 -19.27 15.71
N TYR A 15 2.56 -19.43 14.94
CA TYR A 15 1.99 -18.35 14.14
C TYR A 15 1.52 -17.18 15.02
N LEU A 16 0.86 -17.45 16.12
CA LEU A 16 0.42 -16.43 17.08
C LEU A 16 1.60 -15.69 17.75
N TYR A 17 2.68 -16.41 18.10
CA TYR A 17 3.89 -15.78 18.62
C TYR A 17 4.59 -14.92 17.58
N MET A 18 4.73 -15.42 16.34
CA MET A 18 5.31 -14.66 15.23
C MET A 18 4.51 -13.38 14.95
N GLN A 19 3.19 -13.48 14.90
CA GLN A 19 2.33 -12.30 14.71
C GLN A 19 2.49 -11.29 15.85
N ARG A 20 2.53 -11.74 17.10
CA ARG A 20 2.73 -10.84 18.24
C ARG A 20 4.10 -10.15 18.21
N ILE A 21 5.14 -10.87 17.84
CA ILE A 21 6.48 -10.29 17.72
C ILE A 21 6.51 -9.26 16.57
N LEU A 22 5.92 -9.57 15.43
CA LEU A 22 5.84 -8.64 14.30
C LEU A 22 5.05 -7.38 14.66
N LEU A 23 3.89 -7.53 15.31
CA LEU A 23 3.10 -6.40 15.79
C LEU A 23 3.88 -5.58 16.83
N PHE A 24 4.50 -6.22 17.80
CA PHE A 24 5.32 -5.53 18.80
C PHE A 24 6.51 -4.79 18.17
N LEU A 25 7.21 -5.40 17.19
CA LEU A 25 8.26 -4.72 16.43
C LEU A 25 7.72 -3.50 15.68
N SER A 26 6.57 -3.65 15.04
CA SER A 26 5.89 -2.55 14.33
C SER A 26 5.54 -1.39 15.28
N ASP A 27 5.02 -1.71 16.45
CA ASP A 27 4.62 -0.71 17.45
C ASP A 27 5.82 0.02 18.06
N VAL A 28 6.96 -0.67 18.21
CA VAL A 28 8.18 -0.13 18.83
C VAL A 28 9.02 0.66 17.83
N ILE A 29 8.94 0.39 16.54
CA ILE A 29 9.83 0.97 15.52
C ILE A 29 9.71 2.49 15.45
N ILE A 30 8.50 3.04 15.50
CA ILE A 30 8.25 4.49 15.44
C ILE A 30 8.77 5.19 16.71
N PRO A 31 8.41 4.78 17.95
CA PRO A 31 8.99 5.34 19.16
C PRO A 31 10.51 5.25 19.20
N LEU A 32 11.08 4.12 18.73
CA LEU A 32 12.54 3.94 18.67
C LEU A 32 13.20 4.97 17.75
N PHE A 33 12.65 5.21 16.55
CA PHE A 33 13.14 6.23 15.64
C PHE A 33 13.09 7.63 16.27
N ILE A 34 12.01 7.97 16.96
CA ILE A 34 11.88 9.25 17.65
C ILE A 34 12.98 9.40 18.71
N VAL A 35 13.19 8.38 19.53
CA VAL A 35 14.24 8.38 20.57
C VAL A 35 15.62 8.52 19.95
N VAL A 36 15.94 7.78 18.87
CA VAL A 36 17.23 7.86 18.18
C VAL A 36 17.49 9.27 17.63
N ILE A 37 16.47 9.89 16.99
CA ILE A 37 16.58 11.24 16.43
C ILE A 37 16.80 12.26 17.55
N LEU A 38 16.05 12.18 18.64
CA LEU A 38 16.20 13.08 19.80
C LEU A 38 17.56 12.93 20.46
N MET A 39 18.03 11.70 20.66
CA MET A 39 19.35 11.43 21.24
C MET A 39 20.47 11.97 20.33
N ALA A 40 20.36 11.76 19.02
CA ALA A 40 21.32 12.29 18.07
C ALA A 40 21.35 13.84 18.06
N GLY A 41 20.19 14.49 18.19
CA GLY A 41 20.08 15.94 18.34
C GLY A 41 20.76 16.47 19.61
N LEU A 42 20.50 15.82 20.74
CA LEU A 42 21.08 16.16 22.05
C LEU A 42 22.61 15.95 22.07
N LEU A 43 23.11 14.85 21.52
CA LEU A 43 24.55 14.53 21.45
C LEU A 43 25.30 15.55 20.57
N ASN A 44 24.68 16.02 19.51
CA ASN A 44 25.26 17.03 18.60
C ASN A 44 25.01 18.48 19.07
N ARG A 45 24.51 18.68 20.29
CA ARG A 45 24.18 20.01 20.87
C ARG A 45 23.32 20.88 19.97
N ARG A 46 22.45 20.28 19.15
CA ARG A 46 21.47 21.00 18.33
C ARG A 46 20.28 21.40 19.17
N ASN A 47 19.65 22.52 18.81
CA ASN A 47 18.41 22.93 19.45
C ASN A 47 17.25 22.08 18.91
N ALA A 48 17.09 20.88 19.47
CA ALA A 48 16.08 19.89 19.03
C ALA A 48 14.66 20.45 19.00
N TYR A 49 14.33 21.41 19.87
CA TYR A 49 13.04 22.06 19.88
C TYR A 49 12.81 22.96 18.66
N GLU A 50 13.78 23.80 18.30
CA GLU A 50 13.69 24.65 17.11
C GLU A 50 13.64 23.83 15.82
N ASP A 51 14.47 22.79 15.72
CA ASP A 51 14.47 21.87 14.59
C ASP A 51 13.10 21.15 14.47
N PHE A 52 12.51 20.73 15.60
CA PHE A 52 11.16 20.14 15.63
C PHE A 52 10.09 21.14 15.15
N VAL A 53 10.08 22.37 15.69
CA VAL A 53 9.09 23.40 15.33
C VAL A 53 9.20 23.74 13.82
N LYS A 54 10.44 23.83 13.31
CA LYS A 54 10.68 24.07 11.88
C LYS A 54 10.14 22.92 11.04
N GLY A 55 10.47 21.67 11.40
CA GLY A 55 9.96 20.48 10.71
C GLY A 55 8.44 20.37 10.76
N ALA A 56 7.81 20.67 11.89
CA ALA A 56 6.35 20.70 12.04
C ALA A 56 5.70 21.75 11.12
N ARG A 57 6.30 22.94 11.01
CA ARG A 57 5.82 24.00 10.11
C ARG A 57 5.95 23.59 8.64
N ASP A 58 7.09 23.00 8.24
CA ASP A 58 7.32 22.52 6.87
C ASP A 58 6.39 21.37 6.53
N GLY A 59 6.13 20.45 7.48
CA GLY A 59 5.15 19.37 7.33
C GLY A 59 3.72 19.89 7.17
N LEU A 60 3.30 20.87 7.97
CA LEU A 60 1.98 21.49 7.84
C LEU A 60 1.80 22.18 6.48
N LYS A 61 2.83 22.90 6.03
CA LYS A 61 2.81 23.53 4.70
C LYS A 61 2.66 22.46 3.60
N THR A 62 3.45 21.39 3.66
CA THR A 62 3.35 20.29 2.72
C THR A 62 1.94 19.66 2.72
N ALA A 63 1.32 19.48 3.89
CA ALA A 63 -0.04 18.95 3.99
C ALA A 63 -1.05 19.88 3.31
N VAL A 64 -0.95 21.18 3.50
CA VAL A 64 -1.81 22.18 2.83
C VAL A 64 -1.59 22.20 1.32
N ASP A 65 -0.34 22.11 0.86
CA ASP A 65 0.01 22.11 -0.56
C ASP A 65 -0.52 20.84 -1.30
N ILE A 66 -0.67 19.72 -0.60
CA ILE A 66 -1.20 18.47 -1.15
C ILE A 66 -2.74 18.46 -1.20
N LEU A 67 -3.43 19.19 -0.32
CA LEU A 67 -4.89 19.20 -0.23
C LEU A 67 -5.61 19.45 -1.57
N PRO A 68 -5.24 20.47 -2.38
CA PRO A 68 -5.89 20.70 -3.67
C PRO A 68 -5.74 19.52 -4.63
N THR A 69 -4.59 18.88 -4.62
CA THR A 69 -4.32 17.69 -5.45
C THR A 69 -5.20 16.52 -5.04
N LEU A 70 -5.35 16.27 -3.74
CA LEU A 70 -6.24 15.23 -3.23
C LEU A 70 -7.71 15.53 -3.57
N ALA A 71 -8.16 16.78 -3.38
CA ALA A 71 -9.51 17.19 -3.76
C ALA A 71 -9.78 16.97 -5.26
N ALA A 72 -8.84 17.38 -6.13
CA ALA A 72 -8.96 17.15 -7.57
C ALA A 72 -9.03 15.67 -7.93
N LEU A 73 -8.23 14.82 -7.26
CA LEU A 73 -8.27 13.37 -7.45
C LEU A 73 -9.60 12.75 -7.02
N MET A 74 -10.16 13.19 -5.88
CA MET A 74 -11.48 12.72 -5.42
C MET A 74 -12.58 13.08 -6.43
N VAL A 75 -12.57 14.31 -6.95
CA VAL A 75 -13.52 14.71 -8.02
C VAL A 75 -13.33 13.87 -9.28
N ALA A 76 -12.07 13.65 -9.71
CA ALA A 76 -11.79 12.84 -10.90
C ALA A 76 -12.26 11.40 -10.74
N VAL A 77 -12.02 10.78 -9.57
CA VAL A 77 -12.51 9.43 -9.25
C VAL A 77 -14.04 9.38 -9.20
N GLY A 78 -14.68 10.40 -8.62
CA GLY A 78 -16.15 10.54 -8.64
C GLY A 78 -16.73 10.57 -10.05
N ILE A 79 -16.09 11.30 -10.97
CA ILE A 79 -16.47 11.34 -12.38
C ILE A 79 -16.29 9.96 -13.05
N LEU A 80 -15.14 9.31 -12.83
CA LEU A 80 -14.86 7.96 -13.37
C LEU A 80 -15.89 6.94 -12.86
N ARG A 81 -16.31 7.06 -11.62
CA ARG A 81 -17.35 6.19 -11.05
C ARG A 81 -18.72 6.50 -11.66
N ALA A 82 -19.10 7.76 -11.72
CA ALA A 82 -20.38 8.18 -12.30
C ALA A 82 -20.50 7.79 -13.80
N SER A 83 -19.37 7.71 -14.51
CA SER A 83 -19.34 7.25 -15.91
C SER A 83 -19.51 5.73 -16.06
N GLY A 84 -19.50 4.95 -14.98
CA GLY A 84 -19.54 3.48 -15.01
C GLY A 84 -18.24 2.81 -15.47
N LEU A 85 -17.18 3.59 -15.73
CA LEU A 85 -15.91 3.04 -16.21
C LEU A 85 -15.25 2.09 -15.20
N LEU A 86 -15.34 2.40 -13.91
CA LEU A 86 -14.78 1.54 -12.85
C LEU A 86 -15.52 0.20 -12.77
N ASP A 87 -16.85 0.22 -12.94
CA ASP A 87 -17.68 -1.00 -12.94
C ASP A 87 -17.43 -1.83 -14.21
N ALA A 88 -17.25 -1.18 -15.37
CA ALA A 88 -16.87 -1.86 -16.60
C ALA A 88 -15.50 -2.55 -16.47
N LEU A 89 -14.50 -1.88 -15.90
CA LEU A 89 -13.18 -2.47 -15.62
C LEU A 89 -13.29 -3.66 -14.65
N ALA A 90 -14.05 -3.51 -13.57
CA ALA A 90 -14.29 -4.59 -12.61
C ALA A 90 -15.01 -5.77 -13.28
N GLY A 91 -15.97 -5.53 -14.17
CA GLY A 91 -16.72 -6.58 -14.88
C GLY A 91 -15.87 -7.34 -15.89
N VAL A 92 -15.08 -6.62 -16.72
CA VAL A 92 -14.22 -7.25 -17.74
C VAL A 92 -13.11 -8.09 -17.12
N LEU A 93 -12.45 -7.58 -16.08
CA LEU A 93 -11.33 -8.24 -15.44
C LEU A 93 -11.76 -9.16 -14.28
N GLY A 94 -12.95 -8.93 -13.70
CA GLY A 94 -13.48 -9.65 -12.55
C GLY A 94 -13.53 -11.17 -12.78
N ASN A 95 -14.03 -11.61 -13.92
CA ASN A 95 -14.12 -13.03 -14.27
C ASN A 95 -12.76 -13.76 -14.27
N CYS A 96 -11.67 -13.03 -14.59
CA CYS A 96 -10.31 -13.59 -14.52
C CYS A 96 -9.78 -13.59 -13.09
N VAL A 97 -10.15 -12.59 -12.31
CA VAL A 97 -9.58 -12.31 -10.99
C VAL A 97 -10.33 -13.06 -9.89
N ASP A 98 -11.63 -13.30 -10.07
CA ASP A 98 -12.45 -14.12 -9.16
C ASP A 98 -11.93 -15.56 -9.04
N ARG A 99 -11.33 -16.11 -10.12
CA ARG A 99 -10.70 -17.43 -10.11
C ARG A 99 -9.51 -17.54 -9.16
N ILE A 100 -8.86 -16.42 -8.88
CA ILE A 100 -7.72 -16.33 -7.94
C ILE A 100 -8.13 -15.76 -6.58
N GLY A 101 -9.45 -15.56 -6.34
CA GLY A 101 -9.97 -15.11 -5.05
C GLY A 101 -9.70 -13.64 -4.71
N PHE A 102 -9.34 -12.82 -5.70
CA PHE A 102 -9.15 -11.38 -5.50
C PHE A 102 -10.48 -10.63 -5.70
N PRO A 103 -10.86 -9.71 -4.77
CA PRO A 103 -12.12 -8.98 -4.88
C PRO A 103 -12.20 -8.12 -6.15
N SER A 104 -13.24 -8.33 -6.97
CA SER A 104 -13.46 -7.59 -8.22
C SER A 104 -13.58 -6.07 -8.00
N GLN A 105 -14.08 -5.64 -6.84
CA GLN A 105 -14.19 -4.23 -6.47
C GLN A 105 -12.84 -3.51 -6.37
N LEU A 106 -11.76 -4.23 -6.11
CA LEU A 106 -10.41 -3.67 -6.01
C LEU A 106 -9.63 -3.74 -7.32
N VAL A 107 -10.19 -4.33 -8.36
CA VAL A 107 -9.54 -4.42 -9.70
C VAL A 107 -9.20 -3.05 -10.28
N PRO A 108 -10.11 -2.05 -10.28
CA PRO A 108 -9.76 -0.71 -10.78
C PRO A 108 -8.57 -0.10 -10.05
N LEU A 109 -8.53 -0.24 -8.71
CA LEU A 109 -7.43 0.23 -7.89
C LEU A 109 -6.12 -0.48 -8.24
N ALA A 110 -6.13 -1.81 -8.40
CA ALA A 110 -4.95 -2.60 -8.77
C ALA A 110 -4.40 -2.22 -10.14
N VAL A 111 -5.26 -2.00 -11.13
CA VAL A 111 -4.87 -1.59 -12.48
C VAL A 111 -4.27 -0.19 -12.47
N VAL A 112 -4.96 0.78 -11.88
CA VAL A 112 -4.51 2.18 -11.85
C VAL A 112 -3.20 2.32 -11.05
N ARG A 113 -3.02 1.51 -10.01
CA ARG A 113 -1.78 1.49 -9.21
C ARG A 113 -0.54 1.18 -10.06
N MET A 114 -0.65 0.37 -11.09
CA MET A 114 0.47 0.06 -11.98
C MET A 114 0.97 1.27 -12.77
N PHE A 115 0.09 2.26 -13.02
CA PHE A 115 0.39 3.44 -13.84
C PHE A 115 0.64 4.71 -13.02
N SER A 116 -0.18 4.96 -12.00
CA SER A 116 -0.19 6.22 -11.25
C SER A 116 -0.42 6.00 -9.76
N SER A 117 0.56 6.40 -8.96
CA SER A 117 0.48 6.38 -7.50
C SER A 117 -0.58 7.36 -6.97
N SER A 118 -0.62 8.57 -7.54
CA SER A 118 -1.56 9.61 -7.13
C SER A 118 -3.01 9.23 -7.46
N ALA A 119 -3.27 8.74 -8.67
CA ALA A 119 -4.61 8.29 -9.04
C ALA A 119 -5.06 7.08 -8.20
N ALA A 120 -4.14 6.16 -7.90
CA ALA A 120 -4.42 5.03 -7.00
C ALA A 120 -4.76 5.49 -5.59
N THR A 121 -4.11 6.57 -5.08
CA THR A 121 -4.48 7.16 -3.79
C THR A 121 -5.91 7.70 -3.79
N GLY A 122 -6.33 8.36 -4.87
CA GLY A 122 -7.71 8.80 -5.02
C GLY A 122 -8.72 7.65 -5.02
N LEU A 123 -8.42 6.55 -5.74
CA LEU A 123 -9.25 5.34 -5.73
C LEU A 123 -9.24 4.63 -4.37
N LEU A 124 -8.13 4.65 -3.63
CA LEU A 124 -8.07 4.12 -2.28
C LEU A 124 -9.00 4.89 -1.34
N LEU A 125 -8.98 6.22 -1.41
CA LEU A 125 -9.87 7.06 -0.61
C LEU A 125 -11.35 6.79 -0.94
N ASP A 126 -11.66 6.60 -2.21
CA ASP A 126 -13.01 6.22 -2.66
C ASP A 126 -13.42 4.82 -2.12
N VAL A 127 -12.52 3.84 -2.09
CA VAL A 127 -12.75 2.53 -1.45
C VAL A 127 -13.03 2.70 0.05
N TYR A 128 -12.30 3.59 0.74
CA TYR A 128 -12.54 3.86 2.16
C TYR A 128 -13.88 4.56 2.42
N GLU A 129 -14.28 5.47 1.56
CA GLU A 129 -15.57 6.15 1.65
C GLU A 129 -16.74 5.18 1.49
N GLN A 130 -16.64 4.24 0.55
CA GLN A 130 -17.72 3.32 0.25
C GLN A 130 -17.81 2.13 1.18
N PHE A 131 -16.67 1.54 1.52
CA PHE A 131 -16.63 0.26 2.26
C PHE A 131 -16.14 0.43 3.70
N GLY A 132 -15.54 1.57 4.03
CA GLY A 132 -14.88 1.81 5.32
C GLY A 132 -13.45 1.29 5.37
N THR A 133 -12.61 1.93 6.17
CA THR A 133 -11.18 1.60 6.35
C THR A 133 -10.97 0.22 6.99
N ASP A 134 -11.83 -0.12 7.97
CA ASP A 134 -11.73 -1.35 8.77
C ASP A 134 -12.42 -2.55 8.13
N SER A 135 -13.13 -2.33 7.02
CA SER A 135 -13.74 -3.40 6.25
C SER A 135 -12.67 -4.34 5.67
N ARG A 136 -13.07 -5.55 5.31
CA ARG A 136 -12.17 -6.49 4.62
C ARG A 136 -11.58 -5.87 3.35
N LEU A 137 -12.39 -5.17 2.55
CA LEU A 137 -11.95 -4.52 1.31
C LEU A 137 -10.99 -3.37 1.59
N GLY A 138 -11.29 -2.51 2.59
CA GLY A 138 -10.40 -1.41 3.00
C GLY A 138 -9.05 -1.90 3.49
N ARG A 139 -9.01 -2.95 4.29
CA ARG A 139 -7.76 -3.56 4.77
C ARG A 139 -6.96 -4.20 3.64
N ILE A 140 -7.60 -4.93 2.71
CA ILE A 140 -6.90 -5.49 1.54
C ILE A 140 -6.33 -4.36 0.69
N ALA A 141 -7.10 -3.30 0.44
CA ALA A 141 -6.65 -2.12 -0.31
C ALA A 141 -5.44 -1.46 0.34
N SER A 142 -5.44 -1.31 1.68
CA SER A 142 -4.31 -0.75 2.43
C SER A 142 -3.03 -1.59 2.28
N VAL A 143 -3.13 -2.90 2.49
CA VAL A 143 -2.00 -3.82 2.36
C VAL A 143 -1.51 -3.86 0.92
N MET A 144 -2.42 -3.88 -0.06
CA MET A 144 -2.10 -3.84 -1.48
C MET A 144 -1.33 -2.57 -1.86
N MET A 145 -1.79 -1.41 -1.39
CA MET A 145 -1.11 -0.12 -1.66
C MET A 145 0.28 -0.04 -1.06
N SER A 146 0.51 -0.66 0.09
CA SER A 146 1.82 -0.69 0.74
C SER A 146 2.79 -1.71 0.13
N SER A 147 2.27 -2.79 -0.46
CA SER A 147 3.07 -3.89 -1.03
C SER A 147 3.29 -3.81 -2.54
N SER A 148 2.65 -2.86 -3.22
CA SER A 148 2.73 -2.70 -4.68
C SER A 148 3.32 -1.35 -5.08
N GLU A 149 3.95 -1.30 -6.28
CA GLU A 149 4.54 -0.08 -6.85
C GLU A 149 4.00 0.23 -8.24
N THR A 150 4.22 1.48 -8.69
CA THR A 150 3.86 1.94 -10.04
C THR A 150 4.87 1.43 -11.07
N ILE A 151 4.63 0.24 -11.60
CA ILE A 151 5.58 -0.47 -12.48
C ILE A 151 5.98 0.37 -13.68
N PHE A 152 4.97 0.89 -14.42
CA PHE A 152 5.25 1.60 -15.68
C PHE A 152 5.97 2.91 -15.47
N TYR A 153 5.57 3.67 -14.45
CA TYR A 153 6.24 4.94 -14.09
C TYR A 153 7.68 4.70 -13.63
N THR A 154 7.87 3.79 -12.70
CA THR A 154 9.20 3.47 -12.14
C THR A 154 10.15 2.97 -13.22
N MET A 155 9.70 2.01 -14.05
CA MET A 155 10.51 1.51 -15.17
C MET A 155 10.87 2.61 -16.16
N SER A 156 9.92 3.49 -16.49
CA SER A 156 10.18 4.58 -17.43
C SER A 156 11.28 5.51 -16.93
N ILE A 157 11.22 5.92 -15.66
CA ILE A 157 12.24 6.81 -15.07
C ILE A 157 13.60 6.10 -15.02
N TYR A 158 13.66 4.88 -14.48
CA TYR A 158 14.93 4.17 -14.36
C TYR A 158 15.56 3.90 -15.72
N PHE A 159 14.79 3.43 -16.70
CA PHE A 159 15.32 3.11 -18.02
C PHE A 159 15.75 4.35 -18.80
N MET A 160 15.05 5.48 -18.65
CA MET A 160 15.49 6.75 -19.23
C MET A 160 16.81 7.22 -18.60
N THR A 161 16.94 7.13 -17.27
CA THR A 161 18.14 7.60 -16.55
C THR A 161 19.37 6.79 -16.94
N VAL A 162 19.26 5.46 -17.03
CA VAL A 162 20.38 4.57 -17.44
C VAL A 162 20.47 4.32 -18.93
N LYS A 163 19.63 4.98 -19.75
CA LYS A 163 19.58 4.87 -21.23
C LYS A 163 19.39 3.42 -21.72
N VAL A 164 18.70 2.58 -20.93
CA VAL A 164 18.35 1.20 -21.32
C VAL A 164 17.15 1.25 -22.26
N LYS A 165 17.28 0.66 -23.46
CA LYS A 165 16.20 0.64 -24.48
C LYS A 165 15.38 -0.65 -24.50
N LYS A 166 15.83 -1.72 -23.84
CA LYS A 166 15.16 -3.03 -23.87
C LYS A 166 14.80 -3.46 -22.46
N THR A 167 13.51 -3.62 -22.20
CA THR A 167 12.97 -4.05 -20.89
C THR A 167 13.25 -5.52 -20.56
N ARG A 168 13.50 -6.36 -21.60
CA ARG A 168 13.74 -7.82 -21.46
C ARG A 168 12.72 -8.44 -20.49
N TRP A 169 13.21 -9.14 -19.47
CA TRP A 169 12.37 -9.81 -18.46
C TRP A 169 11.90 -8.93 -17.31
N THR A 170 12.35 -7.65 -17.24
CA THR A 170 12.04 -6.75 -16.12
C THR A 170 10.53 -6.50 -16.00
N LEU A 171 9.85 -6.24 -17.13
CA LEU A 171 8.40 -6.03 -17.12
C LEU A 171 7.65 -7.28 -16.67
N ALA A 172 8.02 -8.44 -17.22
CA ALA A 172 7.40 -9.71 -16.83
C ALA A 172 7.62 -10.03 -15.35
N GLY A 173 8.84 -9.83 -14.84
CA GLY A 173 9.16 -10.01 -13.43
C GLY A 173 8.39 -9.06 -12.52
N ALA A 174 8.27 -7.77 -12.90
CA ALA A 174 7.51 -6.79 -12.15
C ALA A 174 6.01 -7.11 -12.11
N LEU A 175 5.43 -7.57 -13.23
CA LEU A 175 4.03 -8.00 -13.27
C LEU A 175 3.79 -9.23 -12.38
N VAL A 176 4.65 -10.23 -12.45
CA VAL A 176 4.56 -11.41 -11.58
C VAL A 176 4.68 -11.04 -10.11
N ALA A 177 5.63 -10.16 -9.76
CA ALA A 177 5.79 -9.67 -8.39
C ALA A 177 4.56 -8.91 -7.90
N THR A 178 3.95 -8.08 -8.74
CA THR A 178 2.72 -7.35 -8.41
C THR A 178 1.55 -8.31 -8.19
N VAL A 179 1.34 -9.28 -9.08
CA VAL A 179 0.29 -10.30 -8.89
C VAL A 179 0.52 -11.09 -7.60
N ALA A 180 1.76 -11.47 -7.31
CA ALA A 180 2.09 -12.15 -6.05
C ALA A 180 1.80 -11.26 -4.82
N GLY A 181 2.10 -9.95 -4.88
CA GLY A 181 1.76 -8.98 -3.83
C GLY A 181 0.25 -8.81 -3.63
N LEU A 182 -0.52 -8.74 -4.72
CA LEU A 182 -1.98 -8.69 -4.68
C LEU A 182 -2.56 -9.94 -4.02
N MET A 183 -2.07 -11.12 -4.39
CA MET A 183 -2.50 -12.38 -3.79
C MET A 183 -2.13 -12.46 -2.31
N ALA A 184 -0.91 -12.05 -1.95
CA ALA A 184 -0.46 -12.00 -0.56
C ALA A 184 -1.33 -11.06 0.28
N SER A 185 -1.76 -9.90 -0.25
CA SER A 185 -2.62 -8.96 0.46
C SER A 185 -3.98 -9.56 0.81
N VAL A 186 -4.56 -10.35 -0.11
CA VAL A 186 -5.82 -11.08 0.15
C VAL A 186 -5.63 -12.17 1.20
N LEU A 187 -4.52 -12.94 1.12
CA LEU A 187 -4.25 -14.02 2.07
C LEU A 187 -3.93 -13.53 3.49
N LEU A 188 -3.30 -12.36 3.62
CA LEU A 188 -2.95 -11.79 4.91
C LEU A 188 -4.16 -11.19 5.65
N VAL A 189 -5.15 -10.69 4.90
CA VAL A 189 -6.35 -10.05 5.45
C VAL A 189 -7.53 -11.03 5.57
N GLY A 190 -7.52 -12.07 4.73
CA GLY A 190 -8.56 -13.12 4.71
C GLY A 190 -8.45 -14.06 5.81
#